data_53e1596a6c800c003b228952141fbe0c
#
_entry.id   53e1596a6c800c003b228952141fbe0c
#
_cell.length_a   1.000
_cell.length_b   1.000
_cell.length_c   1.000
_cell.angle_alpha   90.00
_cell.angle_beta   90.00
_cell.angle_gamma   90.00
#
_symmetry.space_group_name_H-M   'P 1'
#
loop_
_entity.id
_entity.type
_entity.pdbx_description
1 polymer ?
#
loop_
_entity_poly.entity_id
_entity_poly.type
_entity_poly.pdbx_seq_one_letter_code
_entity_poly.pdbx_strand_id
1 'polypeptide(L)'
;MLINEGAADSERLTEIMALARQRNVSIETVSRDVLDARTPGQHQGIVLEATGYPYAIGDDLQELAEDKAILLALDGIADPQNLGTLLRSAEATGVRLIVIPSDRAAQVTPSVVNASAGAVEHLHVAQEVNLSRWLGRAKEAGFWIVGMDGEEAEPMFETSMRPPVVLVVGSEGSGIRRLVRETCDIIVSLPMMGRIESLNAAVAGSIGLYEIVRDAEED
;
A
#
# COMPACT_ATOMS: atom_id res chain seq x y z
N MET A 1 -0.98 -13.60 -22.17
CA MET A 1 -2.28 -12.93 -21.98
C MET A 1 -3.35 -13.72 -22.70
N LEU A 2 -4.45 -14.01 -22.02
CA LEU A 2 -5.60 -14.74 -22.60
C LEU A 2 -6.74 -13.75 -22.85
N ILE A 3 -7.41 -13.84 -23.99
CA ILE A 3 -8.55 -12.99 -24.35
C ILE A 3 -9.72 -13.89 -24.75
N ASN A 4 -10.93 -13.54 -24.30
CA ASN A 4 -12.15 -14.26 -24.70
C ASN A 4 -12.44 -14.06 -26.18
N GLU A 5 -12.80 -15.14 -26.89
CA GLU A 5 -13.25 -15.13 -28.30
C GLU A 5 -14.43 -14.17 -28.57
N GLY A 6 -15.28 -13.96 -27.57
CA GLY A 6 -16.43 -13.06 -27.60
C GLY A 6 -16.17 -11.69 -26.96
N ALA A 7 -14.92 -11.31 -26.70
CA ALA A 7 -14.62 -9.99 -26.15
C ALA A 7 -15.12 -8.91 -27.12
N ALA A 8 -15.95 -7.99 -26.59
CA ALA A 8 -16.45 -6.88 -27.41
C ALA A 8 -15.28 -5.98 -27.83
N ASP A 9 -15.25 -5.60 -29.09
CA ASP A 9 -14.31 -4.60 -29.59
C ASP A 9 -14.52 -3.29 -28.82
N SER A 10 -13.49 -2.89 -28.08
CA SER A 10 -13.48 -1.62 -27.34
C SER A 10 -12.12 -0.95 -27.56
N GLU A 11 -12.12 0.37 -27.49
CA GLU A 11 -10.89 1.18 -27.56
C GLU A 11 -9.87 0.70 -26.53
N ARG A 12 -10.33 0.42 -25.32
CA ARG A 12 -9.50 -0.08 -24.21
C ARG A 12 -8.88 -1.46 -24.50
N LEU A 13 -9.63 -2.37 -25.12
CA LEU A 13 -9.08 -3.68 -25.53
C LEU A 13 -8.01 -3.52 -26.59
N THR A 14 -8.23 -2.62 -27.56
CA THR A 14 -7.27 -2.32 -28.61
C THR A 14 -5.97 -1.75 -28.05
N GLU A 15 -6.04 -0.85 -27.08
CA GLU A 15 -4.88 -0.31 -26.35
C GLU A 15 -4.12 -1.40 -25.59
N ILE A 16 -4.82 -2.26 -24.83
CA ILE A 16 -4.21 -3.36 -24.09
C ILE A 16 -3.49 -4.31 -25.04
N MET A 17 -4.10 -4.68 -26.17
CA MET A 17 -3.49 -5.54 -27.18
C MET A 17 -2.25 -4.89 -27.83
N ALA A 18 -2.29 -3.60 -28.09
CA ALA A 18 -1.15 -2.85 -28.62
C ALA A 18 0.02 -2.85 -27.65
N LEU A 19 -0.23 -2.57 -26.37
CA LEU A 19 0.77 -2.63 -25.29
C LEU A 19 1.35 -4.05 -25.10
N ALA A 20 0.50 -5.07 -25.13
CA ALA A 20 0.95 -6.45 -25.03
C ALA A 20 1.91 -6.83 -26.18
N ARG A 21 1.58 -6.43 -27.42
CA ARG A 21 2.46 -6.64 -28.59
C ARG A 21 3.78 -5.88 -28.47
N GLN A 22 3.73 -4.61 -28.04
CA GLN A 22 4.92 -3.78 -27.80
C GLN A 22 5.85 -4.38 -26.76
N ARG A 23 5.28 -5.03 -25.75
CA ARG A 23 6.02 -5.69 -24.63
C ARG A 23 6.36 -7.16 -24.93
N ASN A 24 6.12 -7.65 -26.16
CA ASN A 24 6.31 -9.05 -26.56
C ASN A 24 5.56 -10.06 -25.66
N VAL A 25 4.40 -9.66 -25.13
CA VAL A 25 3.51 -10.56 -24.40
C VAL A 25 2.71 -11.38 -25.40
N SER A 26 2.79 -12.70 -25.29
CA SER A 26 1.98 -13.60 -26.14
C SER A 26 0.49 -13.39 -25.86
N ILE A 27 -0.31 -13.32 -26.94
CA ILE A 27 -1.77 -13.17 -26.86
C ILE A 27 -2.38 -14.44 -27.43
N GLU A 28 -3.26 -15.06 -26.66
CA GLU A 28 -4.01 -16.25 -27.03
C GLU A 28 -5.51 -15.99 -26.89
N THR A 29 -6.28 -16.33 -27.91
CA THR A 29 -7.73 -16.21 -27.89
C THR A 29 -8.33 -17.55 -27.43
N VAL A 30 -9.16 -17.50 -26.40
CA VAL A 30 -9.71 -18.69 -25.74
C VAL A 30 -11.20 -18.54 -25.46
N SER A 31 -11.90 -19.63 -25.17
CA SER A 31 -13.29 -19.59 -24.72
C SER A 31 -13.40 -19.00 -23.31
N ARG A 32 -14.61 -18.52 -22.97
CA ARG A 32 -14.90 -17.98 -21.64
C ARG A 32 -14.65 -19.00 -20.54
N ASP A 33 -14.99 -20.26 -20.77
CA ASP A 33 -14.80 -21.33 -19.79
C ASP A 33 -13.32 -21.51 -19.39
N VAL A 34 -12.41 -21.29 -20.32
CA VAL A 34 -10.95 -21.31 -20.05
C VAL A 34 -10.55 -20.16 -19.15
N LEU A 35 -11.11 -18.96 -19.35
CA LEU A 35 -10.84 -17.81 -18.51
C LEU A 35 -11.43 -18.02 -17.10
N ASP A 36 -12.68 -18.48 -17.00
CA ASP A 36 -13.37 -18.77 -15.73
C ASP A 36 -12.63 -19.83 -14.90
N ALA A 37 -12.01 -20.82 -15.57
CA ALA A 37 -11.19 -21.83 -14.92
C ALA A 37 -9.85 -21.28 -14.40
N ARG A 38 -9.30 -20.24 -15.02
CA ARG A 38 -8.02 -19.63 -14.62
C ARG A 38 -8.18 -18.58 -13.52
N THR A 39 -9.27 -17.83 -13.55
CA THR A 39 -9.56 -16.80 -12.54
C THR A 39 -11.05 -16.79 -12.22
N PRO A 40 -11.46 -17.38 -11.09
CA PRO A 40 -12.84 -17.27 -10.64
C PRO A 40 -13.17 -15.80 -10.31
N GLY A 41 -14.11 -15.20 -11.03
CA GLY A 41 -14.57 -13.83 -10.79
C GLY A 41 -14.76 -12.99 -12.06
N GLN A 42 -14.77 -11.69 -11.92
CA GLN A 42 -15.02 -10.76 -13.02
C GLN A 42 -13.73 -10.44 -13.78
N HIS A 43 -13.35 -11.28 -14.75
CA HIS A 43 -12.16 -11.06 -15.59
C HIS A 43 -12.40 -10.15 -16.81
N GLN A 44 -13.65 -9.69 -17.03
CA GLN A 44 -14.02 -8.80 -18.14
C GLN A 44 -13.51 -9.24 -19.54
N GLY A 45 -13.29 -10.55 -19.73
CA GLY A 45 -12.82 -11.13 -20.98
C GLY A 45 -11.31 -11.13 -21.18
N ILE A 46 -10.50 -10.74 -20.20
CA ILE A 46 -9.04 -10.73 -20.28
C ILE A 46 -8.44 -11.31 -19.01
N VAL A 47 -7.42 -12.17 -19.15
CA VAL A 47 -6.59 -12.67 -18.05
C VAL A 47 -5.12 -12.52 -18.43
N LEU A 48 -4.34 -11.91 -17.55
CA LEU A 48 -2.90 -11.79 -17.68
C LEU A 48 -2.23 -12.71 -16.66
N GLU A 49 -1.41 -13.63 -17.12
CA GLU A 49 -0.49 -14.39 -16.27
C GLU A 49 0.80 -13.59 -16.13
N ALA A 50 1.16 -13.24 -14.90
CA ALA A 50 2.37 -12.52 -14.57
C ALA A 50 3.21 -13.31 -13.56
N THR A 51 4.49 -12.99 -13.48
CA THR A 51 5.36 -13.44 -12.38
C THR A 51 4.91 -12.80 -11.07
N GLY A 52 5.45 -13.27 -9.93
CA GLY A 52 5.20 -12.60 -8.65
C GLY A 52 5.54 -11.11 -8.69
N TYR A 53 4.93 -10.34 -7.79
CA TYR A 53 5.16 -8.89 -7.70
C TYR A 53 6.66 -8.59 -7.44
N PRO A 54 7.27 -7.65 -8.17
CA PRO A 54 8.67 -7.31 -8.03
C PRO A 54 8.86 -6.35 -6.83
N TYR A 55 9.01 -6.93 -5.64
CA TYR A 55 9.28 -6.12 -4.44
C TYR A 55 10.58 -5.34 -4.58
N ALA A 56 10.58 -4.11 -4.08
CA ALA A 56 11.76 -3.24 -4.05
C ALA A 56 12.86 -3.86 -3.17
N ILE A 57 14.11 -3.71 -3.60
CA ILE A 57 15.29 -4.23 -2.92
C ILE A 57 16.26 -3.06 -2.71
N GLY A 58 16.61 -2.79 -1.45
CA GLY A 58 17.75 -1.92 -1.14
C GLY A 58 17.47 -0.43 -1.35
N ASP A 59 16.38 0.09 -0.76
CA ASP A 59 16.11 1.53 -0.80
C ASP A 59 17.17 2.32 -0.02
N ASP A 60 17.62 3.43 -0.61
CA ASP A 60 18.51 4.37 0.06
C ASP A 60 17.69 5.31 0.96
N LEU A 61 17.58 4.92 2.23
CA LEU A 61 16.83 5.70 3.22
C LEU A 61 17.43 7.11 3.43
N GLN A 62 18.74 7.28 3.20
CA GLN A 62 19.38 8.57 3.34
C GLN A 62 18.93 9.53 2.23
N GLU A 63 18.94 9.07 0.97
CA GLU A 63 18.45 9.84 -0.17
C GLU A 63 16.97 10.19 0.00
N LEU A 64 16.14 9.21 0.41
CA LEU A 64 14.72 9.45 0.66
C LEU A 64 14.47 10.48 1.78
N ALA A 65 15.30 10.50 2.82
CA ALA A 65 15.17 11.49 3.90
C ALA A 65 15.59 12.90 3.43
N GLU A 66 16.65 13.02 2.63
CA GLU A 66 17.08 14.28 2.01
C GLU A 66 16.01 14.84 1.07
N ASP A 67 15.30 13.98 0.34
CA ASP A 67 14.16 14.30 -0.52
C ASP A 67 12.88 14.64 0.27
N LYS A 68 12.91 14.61 1.59
CA LYS A 68 11.73 14.80 2.46
C LYS A 68 10.59 13.85 2.10
N ALA A 69 10.89 12.58 1.88
CA ALA A 69 9.91 11.59 1.46
C ALA A 69 8.88 11.26 2.55
N ILE A 70 7.69 10.89 2.11
CA ILE A 70 6.66 10.22 2.94
C ILE A 70 6.80 8.72 2.72
N LEU A 71 6.97 7.96 3.79
CA LEU A 71 7.02 6.50 3.77
C LEU A 71 5.84 5.91 4.55
N LEU A 72 5.42 4.70 4.19
CA LEU A 72 4.34 3.99 4.85
C LEU A 72 4.82 2.62 5.33
N ALA A 73 4.72 2.34 6.62
CA ALA A 73 5.02 1.05 7.21
C ALA A 73 3.73 0.38 7.72
N LEU A 74 3.44 -0.83 7.24
CA LEU A 74 2.21 -1.55 7.57
C LEU A 74 2.52 -2.71 8.53
N ASP A 75 2.05 -2.60 9.78
CA ASP A 75 2.35 -3.58 10.81
C ASP A 75 1.26 -4.65 10.94
N GLY A 76 1.37 -5.69 10.09
CA GLY A 76 0.50 -6.86 10.20
C GLY A 76 -0.89 -6.70 9.57
N ILE A 77 -1.07 -5.81 8.60
CA ILE A 77 -2.29 -5.76 7.79
C ILE A 77 -2.45 -7.09 7.06
N ALA A 78 -3.47 -7.86 7.41
CA ALA A 78 -3.68 -9.22 6.91
C ALA A 78 -4.73 -9.31 5.78
N ASP A 79 -5.66 -8.36 5.72
CA ASP A 79 -6.71 -8.33 4.70
C ASP A 79 -6.20 -7.69 3.39
N PRO A 80 -6.27 -8.41 2.25
CA PRO A 80 -5.91 -7.86 0.93
C PRO A 80 -6.70 -6.62 0.52
N GLN A 81 -7.95 -6.46 0.98
CA GLN A 81 -8.75 -5.27 0.68
C GLN A 81 -8.20 -4.05 1.41
N ASN A 82 -7.83 -4.19 2.67
CA ASN A 82 -7.20 -3.12 3.45
C ASN A 82 -5.83 -2.74 2.89
N LEU A 83 -5.01 -3.74 2.54
CA LEU A 83 -3.73 -3.49 1.88
C LEU A 83 -3.94 -2.72 0.57
N GLY A 84 -4.83 -3.18 -0.31
CA GLY A 84 -5.10 -2.52 -1.59
C GLY A 84 -5.61 -1.08 -1.42
N THR A 85 -6.49 -0.84 -0.44
CA THR A 85 -7.00 0.51 -0.13
C THR A 85 -5.88 1.44 0.35
N LEU A 86 -5.00 0.97 1.23
CA LEU A 86 -3.84 1.74 1.70
C LEU A 86 -2.86 2.05 0.57
N LEU A 87 -2.57 1.07 -0.29
CA LEU A 87 -1.71 1.28 -1.45
C LEU A 87 -2.29 2.32 -2.42
N ARG A 88 -3.61 2.32 -2.63
CA ARG A 88 -4.26 3.35 -3.45
C ARG A 88 -4.16 4.75 -2.83
N SER A 89 -4.32 4.87 -1.53
CA SER A 89 -4.16 6.13 -0.82
C SER A 89 -2.70 6.58 -0.80
N ALA A 90 -1.76 5.65 -0.63
CA ALA A 90 -0.33 5.92 -0.66
C ALA A 90 0.13 6.48 -2.01
N GLU A 91 -0.35 5.91 -3.12
CA GLU A 91 -0.07 6.45 -4.47
C GLU A 91 -0.62 7.86 -4.62
N ALA A 92 -1.88 8.08 -4.25
CA ALA A 92 -2.54 9.39 -4.37
C ALA A 92 -1.89 10.48 -3.50
N THR A 93 -1.20 10.12 -2.43
CA THR A 93 -0.51 11.04 -1.49
C THR A 93 1.00 11.14 -1.73
N GLY A 94 1.52 10.51 -2.79
CA GLY A 94 2.92 10.61 -3.16
C GLY A 94 3.88 9.86 -2.25
N VAL A 95 3.42 8.81 -1.56
CA VAL A 95 4.29 7.93 -0.76
C VAL A 95 5.36 7.31 -1.65
N ARG A 96 6.62 7.43 -1.26
CA ARG A 96 7.77 6.98 -2.04
C ARG A 96 8.11 5.51 -1.82
N LEU A 97 7.88 4.99 -0.63
CA LEU A 97 8.16 3.60 -0.27
C LEU A 97 7.13 3.08 0.72
N ILE A 98 6.63 1.88 0.46
CA ILE A 98 5.77 1.15 1.38
C ILE A 98 6.55 -0.07 1.89
N VAL A 99 6.49 -0.32 3.19
CA VAL A 99 7.15 -1.47 3.81
C VAL A 99 6.13 -2.37 4.48
N ILE A 100 6.12 -3.63 4.08
CA ILE A 100 5.27 -4.66 4.65
C ILE A 100 6.11 -5.79 5.27
N PRO A 101 5.63 -6.48 6.32
CA PRO A 101 6.28 -7.68 6.81
C PRO A 101 6.28 -8.80 5.74
N SER A 102 7.37 -9.54 5.64
CA SER A 102 7.46 -10.72 4.76
C SER A 102 6.54 -11.86 5.21
N ASP A 103 6.20 -11.91 6.51
CA ASP A 103 5.37 -12.94 7.11
C ASP A 103 4.20 -12.34 7.89
N ARG A 104 3.11 -13.10 8.02
CA ARG A 104 1.92 -12.75 8.81
C ARG A 104 1.28 -11.42 8.42
N ALA A 105 1.37 -11.07 7.14
CA ALA A 105 0.76 -9.91 6.54
C ALA A 105 0.28 -10.25 5.12
N ALA A 106 -0.69 -9.49 4.61
CA ALA A 106 -1.10 -9.59 3.22
C ALA A 106 0.08 -9.25 2.31
N GLN A 107 0.24 -10.04 1.27
CA GLN A 107 1.24 -9.84 0.22
C GLN A 107 0.58 -9.29 -1.03
N VAL A 108 1.36 -8.67 -1.93
CA VAL A 108 0.82 -8.17 -3.20
C VAL A 108 0.43 -9.35 -4.08
N THR A 109 -0.86 -9.58 -4.16
CA THR A 109 -1.53 -10.62 -4.93
C THR A 109 -2.45 -10.00 -5.97
N PRO A 110 -3.01 -10.76 -6.94
CA PRO A 110 -4.02 -10.23 -7.85
C PRO A 110 -5.22 -9.55 -7.16
N SER A 111 -5.61 -10.03 -5.97
CA SER A 111 -6.67 -9.40 -5.18
C SER A 111 -6.25 -8.00 -4.70
N VAL A 112 -4.99 -7.81 -4.31
CA VAL A 112 -4.45 -6.49 -3.91
C VAL A 112 -4.32 -5.57 -5.11
N VAL A 113 -3.87 -6.06 -6.26
CA VAL A 113 -3.84 -5.28 -7.52
C VAL A 113 -5.24 -4.75 -7.86
N ASN A 114 -6.25 -5.60 -7.77
CA ASN A 114 -7.64 -5.21 -8.01
C ASN A 114 -8.16 -4.22 -6.95
N ALA A 115 -7.91 -4.48 -5.66
CA ALA A 115 -8.34 -3.62 -4.56
C ALA A 115 -7.69 -2.23 -4.60
N SER A 116 -6.42 -2.15 -5.03
CA SER A 116 -5.72 -0.89 -5.24
C SER A 116 -6.11 -0.17 -6.54
N ALA A 117 -6.99 -0.76 -7.37
CA ALA A 117 -7.32 -0.28 -8.72
C ALA A 117 -6.08 -0.07 -9.61
N GLY A 118 -5.04 -0.91 -9.42
CA GLY A 118 -3.78 -0.84 -10.15
C GLY A 118 -2.76 0.14 -9.59
N ALA A 119 -3.07 0.90 -8.54
CA ALA A 119 -2.13 1.87 -7.94
C ALA A 119 -0.81 1.22 -7.50
N VAL A 120 -0.85 -0.05 -7.07
CA VAL A 120 0.35 -0.81 -6.65
C VAL A 120 1.42 -0.91 -7.75
N GLU A 121 1.05 -0.81 -9.03
CA GLU A 121 1.99 -0.85 -10.16
C GLU A 121 2.85 0.43 -10.28
N HIS A 122 2.48 1.48 -9.57
CA HIS A 122 3.16 2.78 -9.54
C HIS A 122 3.93 3.01 -8.24
N LEU A 123 3.95 2.02 -7.34
CA LEU A 123 4.50 2.12 -6.00
C LEU A 123 5.75 1.25 -5.83
N HIS A 124 6.66 1.69 -4.99
CA HIS A 124 7.74 0.87 -4.47
C HIS A 124 7.29 0.19 -3.18
N VAL A 125 7.08 -1.13 -3.23
CA VAL A 125 6.72 -1.93 -2.04
C VAL A 125 7.89 -2.84 -1.69
N ALA A 126 8.42 -2.72 -0.49
CA ALA A 126 9.49 -3.56 0.04
C ALA A 126 8.95 -4.53 1.10
N GLN A 127 9.61 -5.67 1.22
CA GLN A 127 9.34 -6.66 2.27
C GLN A 127 10.44 -6.64 3.32
N GLU A 128 10.06 -6.61 4.59
CA GLU A 128 11.00 -6.68 5.71
C GLU A 128 10.64 -7.81 6.69
N VAL A 129 11.64 -8.58 7.08
CA VAL A 129 11.46 -9.64 8.10
C VAL A 129 11.24 -9.04 9.49
N ASN A 130 11.88 -7.90 9.76
CA ASN A 130 11.83 -7.23 11.06
C ASN A 130 11.53 -5.74 10.89
N LEU A 131 10.26 -5.39 11.01
CA LEU A 131 9.79 -4.02 10.80
C LEU A 131 10.36 -3.03 11.84
N SER A 132 10.47 -3.41 13.13
CA SER A 132 11.05 -2.52 14.14
C SER A 132 12.53 -2.21 13.88
N ARG A 133 13.29 -3.20 13.38
CA ARG A 133 14.68 -2.97 12.97
C ARG A 133 14.77 -2.05 11.74
N TRP A 134 13.87 -2.21 10.77
CA TRP A 134 13.81 -1.33 9.60
C TRP A 134 13.47 0.10 10.02
N LEU A 135 12.47 0.31 10.89
CA LEU A 135 12.12 1.62 11.45
C LEU A 135 13.29 2.27 12.20
N GLY A 136 14.09 1.46 12.93
CA GLY A 136 15.33 1.96 13.54
C GLY A 136 16.30 2.54 12.52
N ARG A 137 16.50 1.87 11.38
CA ARG A 137 17.32 2.39 10.27
C ARG A 137 16.74 3.66 9.65
N ALA A 138 15.41 3.73 9.50
CA ALA A 138 14.74 4.92 9.00
C ALA A 138 14.93 6.11 9.96
N LYS A 139 14.83 5.88 11.26
CA LYS A 139 15.11 6.88 12.30
C LYS A 139 16.57 7.37 12.24
N GLU A 140 17.54 6.47 12.09
CA GLU A 140 18.97 6.81 11.92
C GLU A 140 19.22 7.65 10.65
N ALA A 141 18.43 7.44 9.59
CA ALA A 141 18.46 8.22 8.36
C ALA A 141 17.76 9.59 8.47
N GLY A 142 17.10 9.89 9.60
CA GLY A 142 16.48 11.18 9.85
C GLY A 142 14.96 11.23 9.69
N PHE A 143 14.30 10.10 9.48
CA PHE A 143 12.84 10.05 9.45
C PHE A 143 12.22 10.20 10.84
N TRP A 144 11.14 10.96 10.91
CA TRP A 144 10.22 10.99 12.04
C TRP A 144 9.27 9.78 11.95
N ILE A 145 9.20 8.97 13.01
CA ILE A 145 8.40 7.74 12.99
C ILE A 145 7.09 7.98 13.76
N VAL A 146 5.99 8.06 13.05
CA VAL A 146 4.65 8.34 13.58
C VAL A 146 3.80 7.08 13.54
N GLY A 147 3.44 6.55 14.69
CA GLY A 147 2.54 5.39 14.79
C GLY A 147 1.08 5.82 14.96
N MET A 148 0.17 5.16 14.25
CA MET A 148 -1.28 5.36 14.43
C MET A 148 -1.86 4.27 15.34
N ASP A 149 -2.30 4.66 16.52
CA ASP A 149 -2.93 3.76 17.50
C ASP A 149 -3.94 4.53 18.34
N GLY A 150 -4.93 3.84 18.94
CA GLY A 150 -5.95 4.47 19.78
C GLY A 150 -5.56 4.66 21.24
N GLU A 151 -4.51 3.96 21.73
CA GLU A 151 -4.13 3.97 23.13
C GLU A 151 -2.96 4.94 23.38
N GLU A 152 -3.02 5.70 24.49
CA GLU A 152 -1.94 6.59 24.95
C GLU A 152 -1.34 7.43 23.81
N ALA A 153 -2.19 8.10 23.04
CA ALA A 153 -1.82 8.76 21.79
C ALA A 153 -2.11 10.26 21.84
N GLU A 154 -1.30 11.03 21.14
CA GLU A 154 -1.53 12.47 20.92
C GLU A 154 -2.63 12.68 19.86
N PRO A 155 -3.42 13.77 19.95
CA PRO A 155 -4.39 14.09 18.90
C PRO A 155 -3.69 14.32 17.55
N MET A 156 -4.06 13.55 16.52
CA MET A 156 -3.41 13.63 15.21
C MET A 156 -3.44 15.04 14.62
N PHE A 157 -4.58 15.72 14.68
CA PHE A 157 -4.75 17.05 14.07
C PHE A 157 -4.07 18.21 14.83
N GLU A 158 -3.48 17.92 15.99
CA GLU A 158 -2.70 18.86 16.79
C GLU A 158 -1.19 18.54 16.75
N THR A 159 -0.82 17.45 16.05
CA THR A 159 0.53 16.95 15.99
C THR A 159 1.13 17.24 14.62
N SER A 160 2.30 17.86 14.56
CA SER A 160 3.01 18.03 13.29
C SER A 160 3.59 16.69 12.82
N MET A 161 3.32 16.36 11.56
CA MET A 161 3.78 15.11 10.92
C MET A 161 4.53 15.39 9.61
N ARG A 162 5.34 16.45 9.59
CA ARG A 162 6.05 16.91 8.39
C ARG A 162 7.13 15.95 7.91
N PRO A 163 7.27 15.78 6.59
CA PRO A 163 8.34 14.98 6.00
C PRO A 163 9.76 15.51 6.33
N PRO A 164 10.80 14.66 6.45
CA PRO A 164 10.73 13.22 6.16
C PRO A 164 10.04 12.42 7.27
N VAL A 165 9.03 11.63 6.93
CA VAL A 165 8.19 10.93 7.89
C VAL A 165 7.87 9.50 7.46
N VAL A 166 7.80 8.58 8.42
CA VAL A 166 7.24 7.24 8.25
C VAL A 166 5.93 7.16 9.03
N LEU A 167 4.81 6.98 8.34
CA LEU A 167 3.55 6.64 8.96
C LEU A 167 3.48 5.13 9.20
N VAL A 168 3.25 4.71 10.44
CA VAL A 168 3.09 3.30 10.82
C VAL A 168 1.62 3.02 11.09
N VAL A 169 1.04 2.09 10.34
CA VAL A 169 -0.36 1.66 10.50
C VAL A 169 -0.41 0.22 10.97
N GLY A 170 -1.04 -0.02 12.10
CA GLY A 170 -1.20 -1.34 12.69
C GLY A 170 -2.37 -2.12 12.11
N SER A 171 -2.46 -3.40 12.50
CA SER A 171 -3.56 -4.29 12.11
C SER A 171 -4.86 -3.97 12.84
N GLU A 172 -5.98 -4.38 12.24
CA GLU A 172 -7.29 -4.30 12.88
C GLU A 172 -7.35 -5.14 14.16
N GLY A 173 -7.80 -4.55 15.24
CA GLY A 173 -8.00 -5.20 16.54
C GLY A 173 -6.77 -5.32 17.42
N SER A 174 -5.56 -5.56 16.89
CA SER A 174 -4.32 -5.62 17.70
C SER A 174 -3.46 -4.35 17.60
N GLY A 175 -3.80 -3.42 16.71
CA GLY A 175 -3.03 -2.19 16.53
C GLY A 175 -1.59 -2.43 16.09
N ILE A 176 -0.69 -1.59 16.55
CA ILE A 176 0.75 -1.69 16.31
C ILE A 176 1.37 -2.65 17.33
N ARG A 177 2.20 -3.60 16.87
CA ARG A 177 2.89 -4.53 17.75
C ARG A 177 3.86 -3.80 18.69
N ARG A 178 3.98 -4.28 19.93
CA ARG A 178 4.75 -3.64 21.01
C ARG A 178 6.14 -3.13 20.59
N LEU A 179 6.96 -3.95 19.94
CA LEU A 179 8.31 -3.54 19.52
C LEU A 179 8.31 -2.47 18.42
N VAL A 180 7.32 -2.48 17.57
CA VAL A 180 7.13 -1.45 16.52
C VAL A 180 6.70 -0.15 17.18
N ARG A 181 5.74 -0.20 18.11
CA ARG A 181 5.27 0.94 18.91
C ARG A 181 6.40 1.60 19.71
N GLU A 182 7.24 0.81 20.39
CA GLU A 182 8.42 1.30 21.13
C GLU A 182 9.47 1.98 20.23
N THR A 183 9.45 1.72 18.92
CA THR A 183 10.36 2.35 17.95
C THR A 183 9.80 3.68 17.43
N CYS A 184 8.48 3.89 17.49
CA CYS A 184 7.88 5.17 17.07
C CYS A 184 8.38 6.33 17.94
N ASP A 185 8.52 7.50 17.34
CA ASP A 185 8.84 8.74 18.07
C ASP A 185 7.61 9.28 18.78
N ILE A 186 6.45 9.10 18.13
CA ILE A 186 5.15 9.53 18.66
C ILE A 186 4.06 8.57 18.21
N ILE A 187 3.03 8.46 19.03
CA ILE A 187 1.79 7.76 18.68
C ILE A 187 0.69 8.79 18.56
N VAL A 188 -0.07 8.73 17.46
CA VAL A 188 -1.18 9.63 17.19
C VAL A 188 -2.49 8.88 17.04
N SER A 189 -3.59 9.52 17.42
CA SER A 189 -4.94 8.97 17.28
C SER A 189 -5.87 9.92 16.56
N LEU A 190 -6.84 9.35 15.86
CA LEU A 190 -7.98 10.07 15.31
C LEU A 190 -9.03 10.34 16.39
N PRO A 191 -9.62 11.53 16.45
CA PRO A 191 -10.70 11.83 17.40
C PRO A 191 -11.94 11.01 17.06
N MET A 192 -12.44 10.23 18.03
CA MET A 192 -13.64 9.42 17.89
C MET A 192 -14.81 10.09 18.63
N MET A 193 -15.70 10.76 17.89
CA MET A 193 -16.83 11.52 18.46
C MET A 193 -18.10 10.66 18.66
N GLY A 194 -18.07 9.43 18.20
CA GLY A 194 -19.20 8.50 18.23
C GLY A 194 -19.09 7.47 19.36
N ARG A 195 -19.76 6.31 19.15
CA ARG A 195 -19.78 5.20 20.11
C ARG A 195 -18.82 4.06 19.75
N ILE A 196 -18.26 4.09 18.54
CA ILE A 196 -17.25 3.12 18.10
C ILE A 196 -15.88 3.56 18.58
N GLU A 197 -15.04 2.62 18.93
CA GLU A 197 -13.72 2.86 19.52
C GLU A 197 -12.60 3.01 18.48
N SER A 198 -12.83 2.54 17.24
CA SER A 198 -11.83 2.57 16.19
C SER A 198 -12.44 2.64 14.80
N LEU A 199 -11.64 3.05 13.82
CA LEU A 199 -11.93 2.95 12.39
C LEU A 199 -11.26 1.71 11.81
N ASN A 200 -11.70 1.31 10.62
CA ASN A 200 -10.97 0.36 9.79
C ASN A 200 -9.53 0.88 9.55
N ALA A 201 -8.54 -0.01 9.62
CA ALA A 201 -7.13 0.36 9.54
C ALA A 201 -6.77 1.09 8.23
N ALA A 202 -7.37 0.69 7.10
CA ALA A 202 -7.13 1.35 5.83
C ALA A 202 -7.74 2.76 5.78
N VAL A 203 -8.90 2.96 6.39
CA VAL A 203 -9.53 4.28 6.50
C VAL A 203 -8.67 5.19 7.39
N ALA A 204 -8.27 4.71 8.56
CA ALA A 204 -7.42 5.46 9.48
C ALA A 204 -6.09 5.85 8.81
N GLY A 205 -5.38 4.89 8.22
CA GLY A 205 -4.11 5.14 7.52
C GLY A 205 -4.26 6.10 6.35
N SER A 206 -5.37 6.05 5.60
CA SER A 206 -5.64 6.99 4.51
C SER A 206 -5.82 8.42 5.03
N ILE A 207 -6.54 8.61 6.14
CA ILE A 207 -6.68 9.93 6.77
C ILE A 207 -5.32 10.43 7.24
N GLY A 208 -4.50 9.57 7.88
CA GLY A 208 -3.15 9.92 8.32
C GLY A 208 -2.23 10.37 7.19
N LEU A 209 -2.27 9.70 6.04
CA LEU A 209 -1.52 10.10 4.86
C LEU A 209 -1.93 11.47 4.33
N TYR A 210 -3.24 11.74 4.25
CA TYR A 210 -3.73 13.05 3.82
C TYR A 210 -3.43 14.16 4.82
N GLU A 211 -3.39 13.86 6.12
CA GLU A 211 -2.99 14.81 7.14
C GLU A 211 -1.50 15.19 7.00
N ILE A 212 -0.62 14.22 6.69
CA ILE A 212 0.79 14.50 6.40
C ILE A 212 0.92 15.43 5.17
N VAL A 213 0.16 15.17 4.10
CA VAL A 213 0.16 16.02 2.90
C VAL A 213 -0.31 17.43 3.25
N ARG A 214 -1.40 17.57 4.00
CA ARG A 214 -1.92 18.88 4.45
C ARG A 214 -0.87 19.66 5.25
N ASP A 215 -0.24 18.99 6.23
CA ASP A 215 0.77 19.61 7.10
C ASP A 215 2.04 20.02 6.32
N ALA A 216 2.37 19.31 5.24
CA ALA A 216 3.48 19.64 4.35
C ALA A 216 3.20 20.85 3.45
N GLU A 217 1.91 21.15 3.13
CA GLU A 217 1.52 22.29 2.28
C GLU A 217 1.37 23.60 3.05
N GLU A 218 1.33 23.58 4.39
CA GLU A 218 1.18 24.76 5.24
C GLU A 218 2.51 25.56 5.45
N ASP A 219 3.56 25.29 4.68
CA ASP A 219 4.79 26.06 4.59
C ASP A 219 4.73 27.01 3.39
#